data_ed44196c098bcf8ff69552ab2aacf258
#
_entry.id   ed44196c098bcf8ff69552ab2aacf258
#
_cell.length_a   1.000
_cell.length_b   1.000
_cell.length_c   1.000
_cell.angle_alpha   90.00
_cell.angle_beta   90.00
_cell.angle_gamma   90.00
#
_symmetry.space_group_name_H-M   'P 1'
#
loop_
_entity.id
_entity.type
_entity.pdbx_description
1 polymer ?
#
loop_
_entity_poly.entity_id
_entity_poly.type
_entity_poly.pdbx_seq_one_letter_code
_entity_poly.pdbx_strand_id
1 'polypeptide(L)'
;VRLGRRDWAVLAAVVWSCGFAAVHLFWALGGAVGLASSAGSDLAARRPPMFVAAGLWGVAVVLLAGAAFVGVAAGVDMPRRWRWVMAWMIRIAGLVLLARGVLVEVALAANAGGVRREVGPHQTWWSLVLWNPWFMLGGVLFIGAGLGIAKRCARPAGRAQAQAAAGL
;
A
#
# COMPACT_ATOMS: atom_id res chain seq x y z
N VAL A 1 20.31 4.86 -16.54
CA VAL A 1 19.14 5.64 -16.07
C VAL A 1 19.27 5.79 -14.55
N ARG A 2 19.68 6.99 -14.08
CA ARG A 2 19.66 7.28 -12.62
C ARG A 2 18.22 7.56 -12.22
N LEU A 3 17.56 6.57 -11.64
CA LEU A 3 16.28 6.76 -10.98
C LEU A 3 16.46 7.78 -9.85
N GLY A 4 15.78 8.93 -9.96
CA GLY A 4 15.83 9.97 -8.94
C GLY A 4 15.19 9.44 -7.64
N ARG A 5 15.58 10.01 -6.48
CA ARG A 5 15.00 9.65 -5.15
C ARG A 5 13.46 9.56 -5.12
N ARG A 6 12.78 10.21 -6.05
CA ARG A 6 11.30 10.26 -6.14
C ARG A 6 10.71 9.11 -6.94
N ASP A 7 11.49 8.52 -7.82
CA ASP A 7 11.07 7.37 -8.63
C ASP A 7 11.10 6.10 -7.78
N TRP A 8 12.00 6.04 -6.78
CA TRP A 8 12.07 4.93 -5.82
C TRP A 8 10.80 4.75 -4.99
N ALA A 9 10.18 5.84 -4.50
CA ALA A 9 8.95 5.72 -3.70
C ALA A 9 7.78 5.18 -4.53
N VAL A 10 7.68 5.61 -5.81
CA VAL A 10 6.69 5.08 -6.75
C VAL A 10 6.94 3.60 -7.03
N LEU A 11 8.17 3.24 -7.37
CA LEU A 11 8.53 1.85 -7.63
C LEU A 11 8.29 0.98 -6.40
N ALA A 12 8.72 1.43 -5.23
CA ALA A 12 8.55 0.69 -3.98
C ALA A 12 7.07 0.49 -3.61
N ALA A 13 6.21 1.51 -3.82
CA ALA A 13 4.78 1.38 -3.60
C ALA A 13 4.14 0.36 -4.56
N VAL A 14 4.52 0.37 -5.84
CA VAL A 14 4.07 -0.60 -6.83
C VAL A 14 4.54 -2.02 -6.48
N VAL A 15 5.81 -2.19 -6.16
CA VAL A 15 6.39 -3.51 -5.79
C VAL A 15 5.73 -4.04 -4.52
N TRP A 16 5.54 -3.20 -3.49
CA TRP A 16 4.86 -3.57 -2.27
C TRP A 16 3.42 -4.04 -2.55
N SER A 17 2.66 -3.28 -3.35
CA SER A 17 1.28 -3.62 -3.71
C SER A 17 1.20 -4.92 -4.50
N CYS A 18 2.05 -5.09 -5.52
CA CYS A 18 2.09 -6.32 -6.33
C CYS A 18 2.50 -7.53 -5.49
N GLY A 19 3.51 -7.39 -4.62
CA GLY A 19 3.95 -8.46 -3.73
C GLY A 19 2.84 -8.87 -2.75
N PHE A 20 2.13 -7.90 -2.18
CA PHE A 20 1.04 -8.19 -1.27
C PHE A 20 -0.19 -8.75 -1.99
N ALA A 21 -0.47 -8.30 -3.21
CA ALA A 21 -1.48 -8.91 -4.07
C ALA A 21 -1.16 -10.37 -4.41
N ALA A 22 0.11 -10.68 -4.70
CA ALA A 22 0.55 -12.05 -4.98
C ALA A 22 0.32 -12.99 -3.78
N VAL A 23 0.55 -12.51 -2.56
CA VAL A 23 0.24 -13.27 -1.33
C VAL A 23 -1.27 -13.55 -1.23
N HIS A 24 -2.12 -12.56 -1.48
CA HIS A 24 -3.58 -12.74 -1.45
C HIS A 24 -4.06 -13.66 -2.56
N LEU A 25 -3.50 -13.58 -3.77
CA LEU A 25 -3.79 -14.52 -4.86
C LEU A 25 -3.36 -15.94 -4.51
N PHE A 26 -2.18 -16.12 -3.93
CA PHE A 26 -1.73 -17.43 -3.45
C PHE A 26 -2.72 -18.04 -2.46
N TRP A 27 -3.22 -17.26 -1.50
CA TRP A 27 -4.24 -17.72 -0.56
C TRP A 27 -5.60 -17.96 -1.23
N ALA A 28 -6.00 -17.11 -2.17
CA ALA A 28 -7.25 -17.26 -2.92
C ALA A 28 -7.28 -18.54 -3.78
N LEU A 29 -6.12 -18.94 -4.30
CA LEU A 29 -5.92 -20.17 -5.09
C LEU A 29 -5.77 -21.44 -4.23
N GLY A 30 -5.90 -21.33 -2.92
CA GLY A 30 -5.86 -22.49 -2.02
C GLY A 30 -4.60 -22.59 -1.14
N GLY A 31 -3.61 -21.72 -1.35
CA GLY A 31 -2.42 -21.67 -0.51
C GLY A 31 -2.77 -21.43 0.98
N ALA A 32 -2.06 -22.09 1.90
CA ALA A 32 -2.36 -22.02 3.33
C ALA A 32 -1.25 -21.33 4.14
N VAL A 33 -0.04 -21.26 3.60
CA VAL A 33 1.12 -20.71 4.31
C VAL A 33 0.88 -19.25 4.68
N GLY A 34 0.98 -18.94 5.97
CA GLY A 34 0.80 -17.59 6.51
C GLY A 34 -0.65 -17.12 6.67
N LEU A 35 -1.64 -17.80 6.08
CA LEU A 35 -3.03 -17.36 6.15
C LEU A 35 -3.57 -17.33 7.59
N ALA A 36 -3.30 -18.37 8.38
CA ALA A 36 -3.73 -18.41 9.77
C ALA A 36 -3.10 -17.32 10.65
N SER A 37 -1.88 -16.88 10.34
CA SER A 37 -1.22 -15.80 11.06
C SER A 37 -1.82 -14.42 10.72
N SER A 38 -2.44 -14.28 9.55
CA SER A 38 -3.07 -13.04 9.09
C SER A 38 -4.56 -12.97 9.44
N ALA A 39 -5.32 -14.00 9.10
CA ALA A 39 -6.77 -14.02 9.20
C ALA A 39 -7.31 -14.78 10.43
N GLY A 40 -6.42 -15.47 11.16
CA GLY A 40 -6.79 -16.39 12.23
C GLY A 40 -7.02 -17.81 11.75
N SER A 41 -6.82 -18.77 12.64
CA SER A 41 -6.89 -20.22 12.34
C SER A 41 -8.28 -20.65 11.87
N ASP A 42 -9.33 -20.07 12.42
CA ASP A 42 -10.71 -20.41 12.11
C ASP A 42 -11.10 -20.05 10.68
N LEU A 43 -10.86 -18.80 10.25
CA LEU A 43 -11.09 -18.36 8.87
C LEU A 43 -10.17 -19.06 7.87
N ALA A 44 -8.93 -19.33 8.26
CA ALA A 44 -7.97 -20.04 7.44
C ALA A 44 -8.39 -21.50 7.18
N ALA A 45 -9.01 -22.15 8.18
CA ALA A 45 -9.48 -23.53 8.08
C ALA A 45 -10.83 -23.63 7.31
N ARG A 46 -11.81 -22.81 7.69
CA ARG A 46 -13.18 -22.90 7.13
C ARG A 46 -13.31 -22.28 5.75
N ARG A 47 -12.52 -21.26 5.43
CA ARG A 47 -12.54 -20.53 4.15
C ARG A 47 -13.95 -20.23 3.64
N PRO A 48 -14.80 -19.54 4.39
CA PRO A 48 -16.16 -19.25 3.93
C PRO A 48 -16.12 -18.49 2.61
N PRO A 49 -17.07 -18.72 1.67
CA PRO A 49 -17.04 -18.15 0.33
C PRO A 49 -16.88 -16.63 0.28
N MET A 50 -17.52 -15.91 1.21
CA MET A 50 -17.41 -14.45 1.31
C MET A 50 -16.00 -14.01 1.70
N PHE A 51 -15.34 -14.74 2.61
CA PHE A 51 -13.96 -14.46 2.98
C PHE A 51 -13.00 -14.67 1.79
N VAL A 52 -13.20 -15.76 1.02
CA VAL A 52 -12.39 -16.02 -0.17
C VAL A 52 -12.64 -14.96 -1.25
N ALA A 53 -13.91 -14.63 -1.53
CA ALA A 53 -14.27 -13.69 -2.59
C ALA A 53 -13.86 -12.24 -2.23
N ALA A 54 -14.27 -11.74 -1.09
CA ALA A 54 -14.03 -10.35 -0.70
C ALA A 54 -12.68 -10.16 0.01
N GLY A 55 -12.33 -11.06 0.93
CA GLY A 55 -11.12 -10.96 1.75
C GLY A 55 -9.84 -11.32 0.98
N LEU A 56 -9.88 -12.27 0.08
CA LEU A 56 -8.69 -12.71 -0.65
C LEU A 56 -8.67 -12.15 -2.08
N TRP A 57 -9.62 -12.50 -2.92
CA TRP A 57 -9.70 -11.99 -4.29
C TRP A 57 -9.93 -10.48 -4.33
N GLY A 58 -10.89 -9.97 -3.54
CA GLY A 58 -11.19 -8.53 -3.51
C GLY A 58 -10.00 -7.69 -3.09
N VAL A 59 -9.28 -8.11 -2.04
CA VAL A 59 -8.06 -7.40 -1.59
C VAL A 59 -6.96 -7.47 -2.65
N ALA A 60 -6.75 -8.62 -3.32
CA ALA A 60 -5.79 -8.72 -4.40
C ALA A 60 -6.08 -7.73 -5.54
N VAL A 61 -7.36 -7.65 -5.95
CA VAL A 61 -7.80 -6.70 -6.99
C VAL A 61 -7.56 -5.25 -6.57
N VAL A 62 -7.91 -4.89 -5.33
CA VAL A 62 -7.68 -3.52 -4.79
C VAL A 62 -6.19 -3.17 -4.77
N LEU A 63 -5.33 -4.10 -4.37
CA LEU A 63 -3.89 -3.90 -4.36
C LEU A 63 -3.31 -3.72 -5.77
N LEU A 64 -3.73 -4.54 -6.74
CA LEU A 64 -3.32 -4.39 -8.13
C LEU A 64 -3.84 -3.10 -8.76
N ALA A 65 -5.09 -2.73 -8.48
CA ALA A 65 -5.65 -1.45 -8.89
C ALA A 65 -4.87 -0.27 -8.29
N GLY A 66 -4.48 -0.36 -7.00
CA GLY A 66 -3.62 0.61 -6.34
C GLY A 66 -2.25 0.74 -7.00
N ALA A 67 -1.61 -0.39 -7.33
CA ALA A 67 -0.34 -0.41 -8.06
C ALA A 67 -0.45 0.26 -9.43
N ALA A 68 -1.48 -0.10 -10.20
CA ALA A 68 -1.76 0.48 -11.51
C ALA A 68 -2.04 1.99 -11.40
N PHE A 69 -2.83 2.41 -10.41
CA PHE A 69 -3.16 3.82 -10.17
C PHE A 69 -1.91 4.66 -9.87
N VAL A 70 -1.01 4.15 -9.03
CA VAL A 70 0.28 4.81 -8.73
C VAL A 70 1.14 4.89 -9.99
N GLY A 71 1.22 3.80 -10.78
CA GLY A 71 1.96 3.75 -12.04
C GLY A 71 1.45 4.77 -13.07
N VAL A 72 0.13 4.82 -13.28
CA VAL A 72 -0.52 5.77 -14.19
C VAL A 72 -0.28 7.22 -13.74
N ALA A 73 -0.47 7.52 -12.45
CA ALA A 73 -0.24 8.86 -11.91
C ALA A 73 1.20 9.35 -12.07
N ALA A 74 2.16 8.42 -12.08
CA ALA A 74 3.59 8.72 -12.23
C ALA A 74 4.05 8.78 -13.69
N GLY A 75 3.49 7.95 -14.58
CA GLY A 75 4.01 7.71 -15.93
C GLY A 75 3.22 8.37 -17.05
N VAL A 76 1.93 8.64 -16.86
CA VAL A 76 1.09 9.17 -17.93
C VAL A 76 1.08 10.69 -17.92
N ASP A 77 1.24 11.29 -19.10
CA ASP A 77 1.06 12.73 -19.27
C ASP A 77 -0.43 13.09 -19.16
N MET A 78 -0.74 13.94 -18.19
CA MET A 78 -2.09 14.38 -17.91
C MET A 78 -2.10 15.84 -17.42
N PRO A 79 -3.24 16.54 -17.54
CA PRO A 79 -3.39 17.89 -17.00
C PRO A 79 -3.02 17.95 -15.52
N ARG A 80 -2.35 19.05 -15.11
CA ARG A 80 -1.84 19.25 -13.74
C ARG A 80 -2.88 19.00 -12.65
N ARG A 81 -4.14 19.41 -12.91
CA ARG A 81 -5.27 19.21 -11.97
C ARG A 81 -5.52 17.74 -11.65
N TRP A 82 -5.55 16.88 -12.66
CA TRP A 82 -5.80 15.45 -12.48
C TRP A 82 -4.64 14.76 -11.78
N ARG A 83 -3.40 15.09 -12.15
CA ARG A 83 -2.21 14.57 -11.47
C ARG A 83 -2.20 14.95 -9.98
N TRP A 84 -2.64 16.19 -9.66
CA TRP A 84 -2.75 16.62 -8.27
C TRP A 84 -3.83 15.87 -7.50
N VAL A 85 -5.00 15.64 -8.11
CA VAL A 85 -6.08 14.82 -7.52
C VAL A 85 -5.59 13.40 -7.27
N MET A 86 -4.98 12.75 -8.26
CA MET A 86 -4.43 11.41 -8.09
C MET A 86 -3.36 11.35 -6.99
N ALA A 87 -2.47 12.33 -6.93
CA ALA A 87 -1.46 12.41 -5.86
C ALA A 87 -2.10 12.54 -4.46
N TRP A 88 -3.23 13.22 -4.34
CA TRP A 88 -3.99 13.29 -3.09
C TRP A 88 -4.66 11.97 -2.75
N MET A 89 -5.30 11.32 -3.72
CA MET A 89 -5.92 10.00 -3.51
C MET A 89 -4.89 8.96 -3.05
N ILE A 90 -3.69 8.95 -3.66
CA ILE A 90 -2.59 8.08 -3.27
C ILE A 90 -2.16 8.35 -1.82
N ARG A 91 -2.07 9.62 -1.42
CA ARG A 91 -1.73 9.99 -0.02
C ARG A 91 -2.82 9.57 0.96
N ILE A 92 -4.09 9.76 0.60
CA ILE A 92 -5.22 9.33 1.44
C ILE A 92 -5.19 7.81 1.62
N ALA A 93 -4.99 7.04 0.55
CA ALA A 93 -4.83 5.59 0.65
C ALA A 93 -3.65 5.21 1.56
N GLY A 94 -2.51 5.91 1.44
CA GLY A 94 -1.37 5.72 2.33
C GLY A 94 -1.67 6.06 3.79
N LEU A 95 -2.41 7.12 4.05
CA LEU A 95 -2.84 7.50 5.41
C LEU A 95 -3.79 6.46 6.02
N VAL A 96 -4.71 5.91 5.22
CA VAL A 96 -5.62 4.83 5.67
C VAL A 96 -4.83 3.58 6.04
N LEU A 97 -3.87 3.16 5.20
CA LEU A 97 -3.02 2.00 5.49
C LEU A 97 -2.19 2.22 6.76
N LEU A 98 -1.60 3.40 6.89
CA LEU A 98 -0.79 3.76 8.06
C LEU A 98 -1.64 3.80 9.33
N ALA A 99 -2.79 4.48 9.29
CA ALA A 99 -3.71 4.57 10.41
C ALA A 99 -4.20 3.17 10.84
N ARG A 100 -4.59 2.32 9.87
CA ARG A 100 -4.98 0.93 10.15
C ARG A 100 -3.85 0.17 10.83
N GLY A 101 -2.62 0.26 10.31
CA GLY A 101 -1.46 -0.41 10.91
C GLY A 101 -1.21 0.05 12.34
N VAL A 102 -1.17 1.37 12.57
CA VAL A 102 -0.90 1.97 13.89
C VAL A 102 -2.03 1.66 14.88
N LEU A 103 -3.30 1.84 14.49
CA LEU A 103 -4.43 1.62 15.39
C LEU A 103 -4.54 0.17 15.86
N VAL A 104 -4.36 -0.79 14.93
CA VAL A 104 -4.39 -2.21 15.29
C VAL A 104 -3.16 -2.59 16.13
N GLU A 105 -1.98 -2.03 15.80
CA GLU A 105 -0.77 -2.23 16.60
C GLU A 105 -0.97 -1.78 18.05
N VAL A 106 -1.44 -0.55 18.24
CA VAL A 106 -1.69 0.02 19.57
C VAL A 106 -2.76 -0.76 20.32
N ALA A 107 -3.87 -1.11 19.66
CA ALA A 107 -4.95 -1.88 20.27
C ALA A 107 -4.47 -3.25 20.76
N LEU A 108 -3.68 -3.96 19.95
CA LEU A 108 -3.10 -5.23 20.32
C LEU A 108 -2.02 -5.07 21.39
N ALA A 109 -1.11 -4.10 21.26
CA ALA A 109 -0.05 -3.87 22.24
C ALA A 109 -0.60 -3.51 23.62
N ALA A 110 -1.61 -2.64 23.68
CA ALA A 110 -2.28 -2.23 24.91
C ALA A 110 -3.31 -3.27 25.42
N ASN A 111 -3.60 -4.33 24.67
CA ASN A 111 -4.71 -5.26 24.92
C ASN A 111 -6.05 -4.54 25.18
N ALA A 112 -6.33 -3.52 24.38
CA ALA A 112 -7.52 -2.70 24.54
C ALA A 112 -8.81 -3.55 24.47
N GLY A 113 -9.65 -3.44 25.49
CA GLY A 113 -10.91 -4.22 25.56
C GLY A 113 -10.71 -5.73 25.63
N GLY A 114 -9.49 -6.25 25.88
CA GLY A 114 -9.23 -7.68 25.89
C GLY A 114 -9.10 -8.33 24.52
N VAL A 115 -8.88 -7.54 23.46
CA VAL A 115 -8.81 -7.98 22.06
C VAL A 115 -7.85 -9.16 21.79
N ARG A 116 -6.80 -9.31 22.60
CA ARG A 116 -5.86 -10.47 22.47
C ARG A 116 -6.53 -11.82 22.73
N ARG A 117 -7.61 -11.87 23.54
CA ARG A 117 -8.35 -13.11 23.79
C ARG A 117 -9.14 -13.53 22.55
N GLU A 118 -9.74 -12.57 21.86
CA GLU A 118 -10.52 -12.82 20.63
C GLU A 118 -9.62 -13.21 19.47
N VAL A 119 -8.51 -12.49 19.31
CA VAL A 119 -7.54 -12.73 18.22
C VAL A 119 -6.71 -14.00 18.43
N GLY A 120 -6.41 -14.32 19.69
CA GLY A 120 -5.54 -15.45 20.05
C GLY A 120 -4.05 -15.13 19.99
N PRO A 121 -3.20 -15.90 20.72
CA PRO A 121 -1.78 -15.56 20.91
C PRO A 121 -0.96 -15.63 19.61
N HIS A 122 -1.21 -16.63 18.78
CA HIS A 122 -0.49 -16.81 17.51
C HIS A 122 -0.72 -15.66 16.53
N GLN A 123 -1.97 -15.32 16.28
CA GLN A 123 -2.32 -14.21 15.36
C GLN A 123 -1.90 -12.86 15.94
N THR A 124 -2.02 -12.66 17.27
CA THR A 124 -1.54 -11.45 17.94
C THR A 124 -0.04 -11.24 17.71
N TRP A 125 0.78 -12.27 17.91
CA TRP A 125 2.22 -12.21 17.66
C TRP A 125 2.55 -11.78 16.23
N TRP A 126 1.98 -12.49 15.25
CA TRP A 126 2.25 -12.18 13.84
C TRP A 126 1.71 -10.83 13.41
N SER A 127 0.59 -10.40 13.98
CA SER A 127 0.06 -9.06 13.70
C SER A 127 1.01 -7.97 14.19
N LEU A 128 1.57 -8.11 15.40
CA LEU A 128 2.52 -7.13 15.96
C LEU A 128 3.87 -7.14 15.25
N VAL A 129 4.39 -8.32 14.86
CA VAL A 129 5.75 -8.41 14.31
C VAL A 129 5.80 -8.25 12.80
N LEU A 130 4.74 -8.64 12.08
CA LEU A 130 4.75 -8.67 10.62
C LEU A 130 3.62 -7.85 9.99
N TRP A 131 2.35 -8.17 10.30
CA TRP A 131 1.25 -7.65 9.50
C TRP A 131 1.02 -6.16 9.69
N ASN A 132 1.00 -5.65 10.90
CA ASN A 132 0.81 -4.22 11.13
C ASN A 132 2.02 -3.39 10.66
N PRO A 133 3.30 -3.76 10.95
CA PRO A 133 4.46 -3.11 10.32
C PRO A 133 4.41 -3.14 8.79
N TRP A 134 3.91 -4.22 8.18
CA TRP A 134 3.74 -4.31 6.73
C TRP A 134 2.74 -3.30 6.19
N PHE A 135 1.60 -3.10 6.88
CA PHE A 135 0.63 -2.05 6.53
C PHE A 135 1.21 -0.65 6.72
N MET A 136 1.94 -0.41 7.81
CA MET A 136 2.61 0.88 8.05
C MET A 136 3.64 1.18 6.96
N LEU A 137 4.44 0.19 6.55
CA LEU A 137 5.36 0.33 5.44
C LEU A 137 4.63 0.74 4.14
N GLY A 138 3.57 0.03 3.78
CA GLY A 138 2.74 0.36 2.62
C GLY A 138 2.22 1.80 2.70
N GLY A 139 1.72 2.21 3.87
CA GLY A 139 1.24 3.57 4.11
C GLY A 139 2.31 4.64 3.85
N VAL A 140 3.52 4.44 4.38
CA VAL A 140 4.66 5.36 4.15
C VAL A 140 5.05 5.41 2.67
N LEU A 141 5.08 4.26 1.99
CA LEU A 141 5.42 4.19 0.56
C LEU A 141 4.40 4.93 -0.31
N PHE A 142 3.10 4.76 -0.06
CA PHE A 142 2.04 5.46 -0.78
C PHE A 142 2.08 6.97 -0.52
N ILE A 143 2.27 7.41 0.72
CA ILE A 143 2.42 8.83 1.05
C ILE A 143 3.64 9.39 0.31
N GLY A 144 4.78 8.71 0.34
CA GLY A 144 6.00 9.11 -0.35
C GLY A 144 5.83 9.21 -1.86
N ALA A 145 5.15 8.24 -2.48
CA ALA A 145 4.82 8.24 -3.91
C ALA A 145 3.93 9.45 -4.27
N GLY A 146 2.85 9.69 -3.52
CA GLY A 146 1.95 10.82 -3.72
C GLY A 146 2.65 12.17 -3.57
N LEU A 147 3.56 12.32 -2.59
CA LEU A 147 4.38 13.52 -2.43
C LEU A 147 5.35 13.71 -3.61
N GLY A 148 5.95 12.64 -4.11
CA GLY A 148 6.82 12.65 -5.28
C GLY A 148 6.10 13.13 -6.53
N ILE A 149 4.90 12.57 -6.80
CA ILE A 149 4.05 12.92 -7.94
C ILE A 149 3.61 14.39 -7.86
N ALA A 150 3.16 14.87 -6.70
CA ALA A 150 2.74 16.26 -6.51
C ALA A 150 3.87 17.27 -6.76
N LYS A 151 5.10 16.96 -6.33
CA LYS A 151 6.28 17.82 -6.55
C LYS A 151 6.68 17.93 -8.03
N ARG A 152 6.37 16.96 -8.87
CA ARG A 152 6.55 17.07 -10.33
C ARG A 152 5.62 18.12 -10.94
N CYS A 153 4.42 18.28 -10.37
CA CYS A 153 3.46 19.30 -10.80
C CYS A 153 3.90 20.74 -10.47
N ALA A 154 4.76 20.91 -9.45
CA ALA A 154 5.18 22.23 -8.99
C ALA A 154 6.42 22.79 -9.71
N ARG A 155 7.08 22.02 -10.59
CA ARG A 155 8.22 22.52 -11.38
C ARG A 155 7.72 23.33 -12.57
N PRO A 156 7.98 24.65 -12.63
CA PRO A 156 7.64 25.46 -13.80
C PRO A 156 8.46 25.03 -15.01
N ALA A 157 7.82 24.98 -16.18
CA ALA A 157 8.45 24.68 -17.47
C ALA A 157 9.62 25.62 -17.85
N GLY A 158 9.74 26.76 -17.18
CA GLY A 158 10.76 27.79 -17.46
C GLY A 158 12.21 27.40 -17.18
N ARG A 159 12.49 26.37 -16.36
CA ARG A 159 13.90 25.95 -16.14
C ARG A 159 14.51 25.18 -17.30
N ALA A 160 13.72 24.45 -18.06
CA ALA A 160 14.20 23.76 -19.25
C ALA A 160 14.54 24.76 -20.38
N GLN A 161 13.74 25.82 -20.52
CA GLN A 161 13.99 26.90 -21.48
C GLN A 161 15.20 27.75 -21.08
N ALA A 162 15.40 28.06 -19.79
CA ALA A 162 16.56 28.81 -19.33
C ALA A 162 17.88 28.04 -19.50
N GLN A 163 17.86 26.71 -19.33
CA GLN A 163 19.06 25.88 -19.59
C GLN A 163 19.33 25.71 -21.08
N ALA A 164 18.33 25.63 -21.92
CA ALA A 164 18.51 25.61 -23.37
C ALA A 164 19.02 26.96 -23.92
N ALA A 165 18.61 28.08 -23.31
CA ALA A 165 19.09 29.41 -23.67
C ALA A 165 20.51 29.74 -23.15
N ALA A 166 20.94 29.10 -22.06
CA ALA A 166 22.28 29.29 -21.50
C ALA A 166 23.35 28.36 -22.10
N GLY A 167 22.97 27.41 -22.94
CA GLY A 167 23.86 26.48 -23.63
C GLY A 167 24.14 26.84 -25.10
N LEU A 168 23.70 28.02 -25.58
CA LEU A 168 24.06 28.68 -26.82
C LEU A 168 25.06 29.81 -26.53
#